data_6f7d2ac35c8e83dff93bbfe6a78999b9
#
_entry.id   6f7d2ac35c8e83dff93bbfe6a78999b9
#
_cell.length_a   1.000
_cell.length_b   1.000
_cell.length_c   1.000
_cell.angle_alpha   90.00
_cell.angle_beta   90.00
_cell.angle_gamma   90.00
#
_symmetry.space_group_name_H-M   'P 1'
#
loop_
_entity.id
_entity.type
_entity.pdbx_description
1 polymer ?
#
loop_
_entity_poly.entity_id
_entity_poly.type
_entity_poly.pdbx_seq_one_letter_code
_entity_poly.pdbx_strand_id
1 'polypeptide(L)'
;VFSDPKLELFTASKPILELRGYKVYCINLINPYESSCYNPLQLITDTYKAGDPAEASAIARSLATSIFAGEEGNGENAFFYDNAAFLTAALIMSTVIDEVRADEEANKEYLQQHIEATKRFQKLSKEEKENIRKQAEEIKLLQKRYNGEKDKFKRIQYDKEIQKIKDKLKPYNYEQKEFVPRTDHEKMINLPNVLIKFTSLAERMIAPPVEGAEPRNALDLYFQNRDPLDVARNMYSAIKISGGERVKGSVYATVLSKLTGFMDDKIKKMTAYSSFQLTQIGFGNRPVAVFMALPDFDDSNVFIQSIFISQVYYALAKKAIHYGGKCKREVIFLLDEFGNIPAISNMSSMITVCLGRNIRFDLVVQAYSQLDKEYGEHDADTIYGNCGNQIYIQTDNYETAEQFSNLIGKETIVNVTRMGGELSLTI
;
A
#
# COMPACT_ATOMS: atom_id res chain seq x y z
N VAL A 1 13.49 7.30 1.36
CA VAL A 1 12.50 7.07 0.30
C VAL A 1 12.74 8.08 -0.79
N PHE A 2 12.82 7.62 -2.03
CA PHE A 2 13.19 8.46 -3.17
C PHE A 2 12.08 8.41 -4.22
N SER A 3 11.66 9.57 -4.73
CA SER A 3 11.03 9.67 -6.04
C SER A 3 12.15 9.69 -7.08
N ASP A 4 12.05 8.87 -8.11
CA ASP A 4 13.11 8.67 -9.12
C ASP A 4 12.47 8.41 -10.50
N PRO A 5 11.97 9.45 -11.17
CA PRO A 5 11.17 9.30 -12.38
C PRO A 5 11.86 8.54 -13.52
N LYS A 6 13.19 8.56 -13.57
CA LYS A 6 13.98 7.98 -14.66
C LYS A 6 14.89 6.82 -14.25
N LEU A 7 14.78 6.33 -12.99
CA LEU A 7 15.69 5.29 -12.42
C LEU A 7 17.17 5.70 -12.39
N GLU A 8 17.49 6.99 -12.51
CA GLU A 8 18.86 7.47 -12.50
C GLU A 8 19.47 7.37 -11.09
N LEU A 9 18.70 7.81 -10.09
CA LEU A 9 19.13 7.74 -8.69
C LEU A 9 19.26 6.29 -8.21
N PHE A 10 18.34 5.42 -8.57
CA PHE A 10 18.41 4.00 -8.26
C PHE A 10 19.64 3.34 -8.86
N THR A 11 19.86 3.54 -10.16
CA THR A 11 20.96 2.93 -10.88
C THR A 11 22.32 3.37 -10.33
N ALA A 12 22.48 4.67 -10.05
CA ALA A 12 23.71 5.23 -9.50
C ALA A 12 23.97 4.83 -8.05
N SER A 13 22.90 4.76 -7.22
CA SER A 13 23.04 4.63 -5.77
C SER A 13 23.00 3.19 -5.27
N LYS A 14 22.26 2.29 -5.92
CA LYS A 14 21.99 0.92 -5.44
C LYS A 14 23.28 0.16 -5.07
N PRO A 15 24.31 0.07 -5.91
CA PRO A 15 25.52 -0.71 -5.56
C PRO A 15 26.21 -0.17 -4.31
N ILE A 16 26.25 1.16 -4.16
CA ILE A 16 26.90 1.82 -3.02
C ILE A 16 26.08 1.62 -1.74
N LEU A 17 24.75 1.71 -1.84
CA LEU A 17 23.86 1.50 -0.70
C LEU A 17 23.90 0.05 -0.20
N GLU A 18 23.92 -0.93 -1.10
CA GLU A 18 24.06 -2.34 -0.74
C GLU A 18 25.40 -2.64 -0.07
N LEU A 19 26.49 -2.08 -0.56
CA LEU A 19 27.82 -2.16 0.08
C LEU A 19 27.85 -1.55 1.49
N ARG A 20 27.07 -0.49 1.72
CA ARG A 20 26.87 0.13 3.03
C ARG A 20 25.88 -0.61 3.93
N GLY A 21 25.38 -1.75 3.49
CA GLY A 21 24.50 -2.61 4.28
C GLY A 21 23.03 -2.25 4.23
N TYR A 22 22.60 -1.36 3.34
CA TYR A 22 21.19 -1.09 3.12
C TYR A 22 20.47 -2.28 2.48
N LYS A 23 19.18 -2.44 2.82
CA LYS A 23 18.24 -3.17 1.98
C LYS A 23 17.66 -2.19 0.97
N VAL A 24 17.79 -2.50 -0.31
CA VAL A 24 17.33 -1.61 -1.38
C VAL A 24 16.14 -2.25 -2.07
N TYR A 25 15.04 -1.49 -2.17
CA TYR A 25 13.82 -1.86 -2.88
C TYR A 25 13.52 -0.83 -3.96
N CYS A 26 12.89 -1.27 -5.03
CA CYS A 26 12.43 -0.40 -6.11
C CYS A 26 10.98 -0.73 -6.43
N ILE A 27 10.06 0.22 -6.20
CA ILE A 27 8.70 0.18 -6.72
C ILE A 27 8.76 0.77 -8.12
N ASN A 28 8.75 -0.11 -9.12
CA ASN A 28 9.05 0.24 -10.51
C ASN A 28 7.77 0.21 -11.35
N LEU A 29 7.16 1.37 -11.58
CA LEU A 29 5.99 1.52 -12.44
C LEU A 29 6.36 1.58 -13.93
N ILE A 30 7.63 1.81 -14.27
CA ILE A 30 8.15 1.74 -15.65
C ILE A 30 8.17 0.28 -16.12
N ASN A 31 8.73 -0.61 -15.27
CA ASN A 31 8.74 -2.05 -15.51
C ASN A 31 8.24 -2.83 -14.27
N PRO A 32 6.91 -2.93 -14.08
CA PRO A 32 6.34 -3.57 -12.89
C PRO A 32 6.70 -5.05 -12.70
N TYR A 33 7.18 -5.74 -13.73
CA TYR A 33 7.65 -7.13 -13.59
C TYR A 33 8.96 -7.25 -12.79
N GLU A 34 9.77 -6.20 -12.77
CA GLU A 34 11.03 -6.12 -12.01
C GLU A 34 10.86 -5.33 -10.71
N SER A 35 9.64 -4.96 -10.38
CA SER A 35 9.32 -4.20 -9.18
C SER A 35 9.39 -5.03 -7.91
N SER A 36 9.77 -4.41 -6.81
CA SER A 36 9.37 -4.85 -5.49
C SER A 36 7.87 -4.72 -5.35
N CYS A 37 7.22 -5.70 -4.74
CA CYS A 37 5.77 -5.69 -4.58
C CYS A 37 5.36 -4.81 -3.39
N TYR A 38 4.26 -4.08 -3.57
CA TYR A 38 3.63 -3.25 -2.55
C TYR A 38 2.11 -3.39 -2.62
N ASN A 39 1.52 -4.02 -1.61
CA ASN A 39 0.07 -4.13 -1.48
C ASN A 39 -0.45 -2.99 -0.60
N PRO A 40 -1.24 -2.04 -1.15
CA PRO A 40 -1.80 -0.94 -0.36
C PRO A 40 -2.74 -1.39 0.76
N LEU A 41 -3.29 -2.61 0.70
CA LEU A 41 -4.19 -3.15 1.72
C LEU A 41 -3.46 -3.81 2.89
N GLN A 42 -2.14 -4.05 2.79
CA GLN A 42 -1.38 -4.75 3.84
C GLN A 42 -1.45 -4.01 5.18
N LEU A 43 -1.27 -2.69 5.18
CA LEU A 43 -1.32 -1.90 6.40
C LEU A 43 -2.70 -1.95 7.09
N ILE A 44 -3.78 -1.97 6.30
CA ILE A 44 -5.16 -2.10 6.78
C ILE A 44 -5.36 -3.47 7.40
N THR A 45 -4.90 -4.52 6.71
CA THR A 45 -4.97 -5.91 7.18
C THR A 45 -4.23 -6.12 8.49
N ASP A 46 -2.98 -5.63 8.56
CA ASP A 46 -2.15 -5.73 9.77
C ASP A 46 -2.78 -4.99 10.95
N THR A 47 -3.38 -3.81 10.71
CA THR A 47 -4.06 -3.02 11.75
C THR A 47 -5.34 -3.72 12.22
N TYR A 48 -6.14 -4.27 11.31
CA TYR A 48 -7.33 -5.05 11.66
C TYR A 48 -6.99 -6.28 12.50
N LYS A 49 -5.98 -7.06 12.09
CA LYS A 49 -5.47 -8.24 12.82
C LYS A 49 -4.88 -7.90 14.20
N ALA A 50 -4.37 -6.67 14.37
CA ALA A 50 -3.92 -6.18 15.67
C ALA A 50 -5.08 -5.81 16.62
N GLY A 51 -6.34 -5.96 16.20
CA GLY A 51 -7.53 -5.74 17.02
C GLY A 51 -8.03 -4.28 17.02
N ASP A 52 -7.63 -3.49 16.02
CA ASP A 52 -8.06 -2.09 15.87
C ASP A 52 -8.86 -1.86 14.57
N PRO A 53 -10.13 -2.33 14.51
CA PRO A 53 -10.96 -2.16 13.32
C PRO A 53 -11.33 -0.70 13.03
N ALA A 54 -11.37 0.16 14.05
CA ALA A 54 -11.67 1.58 13.87
C ALA A 54 -10.54 2.28 13.11
N GLU A 55 -9.31 2.02 13.49
CA GLU A 55 -8.13 2.54 12.83
C GLU A 55 -7.94 1.94 11.43
N ALA A 56 -8.16 0.64 11.27
CA ALA A 56 -8.15 0.00 9.95
C ALA A 56 -9.14 0.68 8.99
N SER A 57 -10.33 1.05 9.49
CA SER A 57 -11.35 1.79 8.74
C SER A 57 -10.88 3.20 8.37
N ALA A 58 -10.17 3.89 9.26
CA ALA A 58 -9.61 5.21 8.97
C ALA A 58 -8.55 5.15 7.86
N ILE A 59 -7.67 4.14 7.91
CA ILE A 59 -6.66 3.91 6.85
C ILE A 59 -7.34 3.55 5.53
N ALA A 60 -8.40 2.71 5.55
CA ALA A 60 -9.14 2.35 4.36
C ALA A 60 -9.82 3.56 3.70
N ARG A 61 -10.41 4.47 4.51
CA ARG A 61 -10.96 5.73 4.00
C ARG A 61 -9.88 6.62 3.39
N SER A 62 -8.76 6.81 4.09
CA SER A 62 -7.64 7.61 3.59
C SER A 62 -7.10 7.06 2.26
N LEU A 63 -6.92 5.72 2.17
CA LEU A 63 -6.52 5.07 0.93
C LEU A 63 -7.55 5.32 -0.19
N ALA A 64 -8.82 5.10 0.08
CA ALA A 64 -9.89 5.30 -0.89
C ALA A 64 -9.92 6.77 -1.37
N THR A 65 -9.87 7.74 -0.46
CA THR A 65 -9.79 9.17 -0.82
C THR A 65 -8.58 9.44 -1.72
N SER A 66 -7.41 8.86 -1.41
CA SER A 66 -6.20 9.04 -2.24
C SER A 66 -6.34 8.45 -3.66
N ILE A 67 -7.12 7.37 -3.84
CA ILE A 67 -7.39 6.78 -5.16
C ILE A 67 -8.21 7.75 -6.03
N PHE A 68 -9.07 8.56 -5.43
CA PHE A 68 -9.94 9.51 -6.12
C PHE A 68 -9.42 10.95 -6.08
N ALA A 69 -8.28 11.22 -5.43
CA ALA A 69 -7.66 12.54 -5.40
C ALA A 69 -7.27 13.04 -6.80
N GLY A 70 -7.26 14.37 -6.97
CA GLY A 70 -6.86 15.02 -8.22
C GLY A 70 -7.96 15.15 -9.28
N GLU A 71 -9.14 14.57 -9.07
CA GLU A 71 -10.31 14.71 -9.94
C GLU A 71 -11.43 15.53 -9.30
N GLU A 72 -11.12 16.31 -8.29
CA GLU A 72 -12.07 17.21 -7.63
C GLU A 72 -12.56 18.26 -8.61
N GLY A 73 -13.56 17.89 -9.39
CA GLY A 73 -14.34 18.86 -10.16
C GLY A 73 -15.09 19.78 -9.21
N ASN A 74 -15.20 21.05 -9.55
CA ASN A 74 -15.98 22.03 -8.81
C ASN A 74 -17.44 21.57 -8.66
N GLY A 75 -17.94 21.43 -7.42
CA GLY A 75 -19.35 21.34 -7.08
C GLY A 75 -20.00 19.97 -7.23
N GLU A 76 -20.75 19.72 -8.30
CA GLU A 76 -21.59 18.52 -8.45
C GLU A 76 -20.79 17.22 -8.57
N ASN A 77 -19.59 17.24 -9.12
CA ASN A 77 -18.76 16.05 -9.28
C ASN A 77 -18.12 15.57 -7.98
N ALA A 78 -17.78 16.45 -7.04
CA ALA A 78 -17.21 16.11 -5.75
C ALA A 78 -18.08 15.08 -4.99
N PHE A 79 -19.40 15.26 -5.04
CA PHE A 79 -20.36 14.32 -4.43
C PHE A 79 -20.22 12.88 -4.93
N PHE A 80 -19.99 12.68 -6.25
CA PHE A 80 -19.82 11.32 -6.81
C PHE A 80 -18.49 10.71 -6.41
N TYR A 81 -17.41 11.49 -6.35
CA TYR A 81 -16.10 11.01 -5.93
C TYR A 81 -16.06 10.67 -4.45
N ASP A 82 -16.68 11.48 -3.59
CA ASP A 82 -16.78 11.18 -2.16
C ASP A 82 -17.55 9.87 -1.93
N ASN A 83 -18.69 9.70 -2.60
CA ASN A 83 -19.47 8.46 -2.48
C ASN A 83 -18.73 7.26 -3.06
N ALA A 84 -17.96 7.42 -4.14
CA ALA A 84 -17.13 6.38 -4.70
C ALA A 84 -15.98 5.99 -3.75
N ALA A 85 -15.37 6.96 -3.08
CA ALA A 85 -14.36 6.72 -2.04
C ALA A 85 -14.97 5.97 -0.84
N PHE A 86 -16.16 6.37 -0.36
CA PHE A 86 -16.87 5.65 0.71
C PHE A 86 -17.20 4.21 0.32
N LEU A 87 -17.69 3.99 -0.90
CA LEU A 87 -17.97 2.64 -1.41
C LEU A 87 -16.69 1.80 -1.49
N THR A 88 -15.63 2.37 -2.01
CA THR A 88 -14.34 1.69 -2.11
C THR A 88 -13.79 1.31 -0.73
N ALA A 89 -13.87 2.22 0.23
CA ALA A 89 -13.48 1.94 1.61
C ALA A 89 -14.32 0.83 2.26
N ALA A 90 -15.65 0.82 2.03
CA ALA A 90 -16.54 -0.24 2.50
C ALA A 90 -16.19 -1.61 1.88
N LEU A 91 -15.88 -1.64 0.56
CA LEU A 91 -15.47 -2.84 -0.15
C LEU A 91 -14.12 -3.36 0.35
N ILE A 92 -13.14 -2.47 0.56
CA ILE A 92 -11.84 -2.82 1.13
C ILE A 92 -12.04 -3.45 2.51
N MET A 93 -12.73 -2.76 3.41
CA MET A 93 -12.95 -3.26 4.78
C MET A 93 -13.72 -4.59 4.78
N SER A 94 -14.75 -4.73 3.94
CA SER A 94 -15.48 -5.99 3.85
C SER A 94 -14.60 -7.14 3.34
N THR A 95 -13.67 -6.87 2.43
CA THR A 95 -12.72 -7.87 1.94
C THR A 95 -11.73 -8.27 3.03
N VAL A 96 -11.15 -7.29 3.74
CA VAL A 96 -10.24 -7.56 4.87
C VAL A 96 -10.92 -8.40 5.95
N ILE A 97 -12.13 -8.02 6.36
CA ILE A 97 -12.87 -8.70 7.42
C ILE A 97 -13.21 -10.14 7.02
N ASP A 98 -13.72 -10.34 5.80
CA ASP A 98 -14.16 -11.66 5.35
C ASP A 98 -12.98 -12.63 5.20
N GLU A 99 -11.89 -12.19 4.57
CA GLU A 99 -10.74 -13.06 4.31
C GLU A 99 -9.94 -13.35 5.60
N VAL A 100 -9.81 -12.38 6.52
CA VAL A 100 -9.18 -12.62 7.82
C VAL A 100 -10.01 -13.62 8.65
N ARG A 101 -11.34 -13.46 8.68
CA ARG A 101 -12.23 -14.42 9.37
C ARG A 101 -12.16 -15.81 8.75
N ALA A 102 -12.10 -15.90 7.41
CA ALA A 102 -11.97 -17.18 6.72
C ALA A 102 -10.66 -17.90 7.09
N ASP A 103 -9.53 -17.18 7.18
CA ASP A 103 -8.28 -17.75 7.68
C ASP A 103 -8.38 -18.16 9.15
N GLU A 104 -9.04 -17.38 10.01
CA GLU A 104 -9.25 -17.73 11.42
C GLU A 104 -10.08 -19.01 11.58
N GLU A 105 -11.16 -19.15 10.81
CA GLU A 105 -12.00 -20.36 10.83
C GLU A 105 -11.25 -21.57 10.30
N ALA A 106 -10.56 -21.44 9.17
CA ALA A 106 -9.73 -22.52 8.63
C ALA A 106 -8.62 -22.93 9.60
N ASN A 107 -8.00 -21.98 10.27
CA ASN A 107 -6.94 -22.25 11.25
C ASN A 107 -7.45 -22.94 12.53
N LYS A 108 -8.70 -22.77 12.94
CA LYS A 108 -9.30 -23.54 14.05
C LYS A 108 -9.30 -25.03 13.74
N GLU A 109 -9.72 -25.41 12.54
CA GLU A 109 -9.73 -26.82 12.10
C GLU A 109 -8.31 -27.37 11.97
N TYR A 110 -7.40 -26.62 11.36
CA TYR A 110 -5.99 -27.02 11.23
C TYR A 110 -5.29 -27.18 12.58
N LEU A 111 -5.56 -26.31 13.53
CA LEU A 111 -5.01 -26.42 14.89
C LEU A 111 -5.51 -27.70 15.57
N GLN A 112 -6.81 -27.99 15.44
CA GLN A 112 -7.36 -29.24 16.00
C GLN A 112 -6.71 -30.47 15.36
N GLN A 113 -6.59 -30.51 14.03
CA GLN A 113 -5.91 -31.59 13.32
C GLN A 113 -4.44 -31.72 13.76
N HIS A 114 -3.74 -30.60 13.96
CA HIS A 114 -2.35 -30.59 14.43
C HIS A 114 -2.21 -31.13 15.85
N ILE A 115 -3.11 -30.74 16.76
CA ILE A 115 -3.14 -31.26 18.14
C ILE A 115 -3.41 -32.77 18.14
N GLU A 116 -4.37 -33.25 17.34
CA GLU A 116 -4.66 -34.68 17.21
C GLU A 116 -3.48 -35.46 16.64
N ALA A 117 -2.83 -34.96 15.59
CA ALA A 117 -1.66 -35.58 14.99
C ALA A 117 -0.49 -35.65 15.98
N THR A 118 -0.30 -34.63 16.80
CA THR A 118 0.71 -34.61 17.85
C THR A 118 0.39 -35.65 18.93
N LYS A 119 -0.87 -35.71 19.40
CA LYS A 119 -1.31 -36.70 20.38
C LYS A 119 -1.19 -38.15 19.85
N ARG A 120 -1.54 -38.37 18.57
CA ARG A 120 -1.39 -39.69 17.92
C ARG A 120 0.07 -40.11 17.90
N PHE A 121 0.98 -39.25 17.50
CA PHE A 121 2.42 -39.55 17.49
C PHE A 121 2.96 -39.82 18.90
N GLN A 122 2.56 -39.04 19.91
CA GLN A 122 2.99 -39.23 21.29
C GLN A 122 2.58 -40.58 21.87
N LYS A 123 1.41 -41.10 21.51
CA LYS A 123 0.87 -42.39 22.00
C LYS A 123 1.54 -43.61 21.37
N LEU A 124 2.31 -43.47 20.31
CA LEU A 124 3.01 -44.60 19.65
C LEU A 124 4.12 -45.14 20.52
N SER A 125 4.37 -46.47 20.40
CA SER A 125 5.52 -47.14 20.98
C SER A 125 6.85 -46.60 20.45
N LYS A 126 7.94 -46.92 21.12
CA LYS A 126 9.28 -46.54 20.67
C LYS A 126 9.61 -47.12 19.28
N GLU A 127 9.21 -48.37 19.04
CA GLU A 127 9.43 -49.05 17.76
C GLU A 127 8.65 -48.40 16.60
N GLU A 128 7.38 -48.07 16.82
CA GLU A 128 6.55 -47.37 15.84
C GLU A 128 7.09 -45.99 15.53
N LYS A 129 7.52 -45.21 16.52
CA LYS A 129 8.17 -43.91 16.32
C LYS A 129 9.42 -44.01 15.48
N GLU A 130 10.24 -45.03 15.72
CA GLU A 130 11.47 -45.28 14.98
C GLU A 130 11.17 -45.66 13.52
N ASN A 131 10.15 -46.48 13.28
CA ASN A 131 9.71 -46.82 11.93
C ASN A 131 9.22 -45.60 11.15
N ILE A 132 8.43 -44.70 11.77
CA ILE A 132 7.99 -43.45 11.17
C ILE A 132 9.19 -42.53 10.84
N ARG A 133 10.19 -42.43 11.70
CA ARG A 133 11.42 -41.68 11.43
C ARG A 133 12.18 -42.21 10.23
N LYS A 134 12.34 -43.55 10.13
CA LYS A 134 12.97 -44.19 8.95
C LYS A 134 12.22 -43.87 7.65
N GLN A 135 10.90 -43.95 7.68
CA GLN A 135 10.09 -43.54 6.50
C GLN A 135 10.24 -42.05 6.14
N ALA A 136 10.37 -41.18 7.14
CA ALA A 136 10.64 -39.77 6.91
C ALA A 136 12.03 -39.50 6.31
N GLU A 137 13.05 -40.28 6.72
CA GLU A 137 14.38 -40.23 6.11
C GLU A 137 14.38 -40.75 4.68
N GLU A 138 13.61 -41.82 4.41
CA GLU A 138 13.40 -42.34 3.06
C GLU A 138 12.82 -41.27 2.10
N ILE A 139 11.85 -40.48 2.55
CA ILE A 139 11.34 -39.34 1.78
C ILE A 139 12.47 -38.37 1.40
N LYS A 140 13.34 -37.99 2.35
CA LYS A 140 14.46 -37.09 2.09
C LYS A 140 15.42 -37.67 1.05
N LEU A 141 15.67 -38.97 1.12
CA LEU A 141 16.54 -39.68 0.17
C LEU A 141 15.92 -39.71 -1.23
N LEU A 142 14.63 -40.03 -1.33
CA LEU A 142 13.90 -40.03 -2.60
C LEU A 142 13.81 -38.62 -3.22
N GLN A 143 13.60 -37.58 -2.40
CA GLN A 143 13.61 -36.18 -2.86
C GLN A 143 14.98 -35.80 -3.43
N LYS A 144 16.09 -36.22 -2.78
CA LYS A 144 17.42 -35.97 -3.30
C LYS A 144 17.65 -36.69 -4.64
N ARG A 145 17.16 -37.92 -4.82
CA ARG A 145 17.21 -38.66 -6.09
C ARG A 145 16.33 -37.98 -7.15
N TYR A 146 15.12 -37.58 -6.81
CA TYR A 146 14.20 -36.82 -7.69
C TYR A 146 14.85 -35.54 -8.23
N ASN A 147 15.52 -34.75 -7.37
CA ASN A 147 16.17 -33.50 -7.77
C ASN A 147 17.41 -33.73 -8.66
N GLY A 148 18.11 -34.86 -8.52
CA GLY A 148 19.26 -35.21 -9.34
C GLY A 148 18.93 -35.98 -10.62
N GLU A 149 17.70 -36.45 -10.80
CA GLU A 149 17.28 -37.28 -11.94
C GLU A 149 16.88 -36.40 -13.15
N LYS A 150 17.38 -36.76 -14.33
CA LYS A 150 17.07 -36.09 -15.61
C LYS A 150 15.94 -36.79 -16.38
N ASP A 151 15.72 -38.08 -16.12
CA ASP A 151 14.69 -38.86 -16.78
C ASP A 151 13.29 -38.53 -16.22
N LYS A 152 12.41 -38.08 -17.07
CA LYS A 152 11.06 -37.63 -16.72
C LYS A 152 10.20 -38.79 -16.14
N PHE A 153 10.34 -40.01 -16.66
CA PHE A 153 9.59 -41.16 -16.16
C PHE A 153 10.04 -41.58 -14.77
N LYS A 154 11.33 -41.61 -14.51
CA LYS A 154 11.87 -41.90 -13.16
C LYS A 154 11.46 -40.83 -12.15
N ARG A 155 11.44 -39.57 -12.54
CA ARG A 155 10.94 -38.49 -11.66
C ARG A 155 9.49 -38.73 -11.25
N ILE A 156 8.62 -39.09 -12.20
CA ILE A 156 7.21 -39.43 -11.91
C ILE A 156 7.11 -40.65 -10.94
N GLN A 157 7.99 -41.62 -11.09
CA GLN A 157 8.01 -42.78 -10.19
C GLN A 157 8.43 -42.37 -8.77
N TYR A 158 9.50 -41.60 -8.62
CA TYR A 158 9.93 -41.10 -7.31
C TYR A 158 8.84 -40.21 -6.67
N ASP A 159 8.16 -39.39 -7.44
CA ASP A 159 7.08 -38.55 -6.91
C ASP A 159 5.92 -39.39 -6.35
N LYS A 160 5.52 -40.43 -7.06
CA LYS A 160 4.49 -41.40 -6.60
C LYS A 160 4.92 -42.13 -5.32
N GLU A 161 6.17 -42.57 -5.21
CA GLU A 161 6.70 -43.21 -4.01
C GLU A 161 6.73 -42.26 -2.82
N ILE A 162 7.21 -41.04 -3.02
CA ILE A 162 7.22 -39.99 -2.02
C ILE A 162 5.81 -39.70 -1.52
N GLN A 163 4.84 -39.55 -2.46
CA GLN A 163 3.46 -39.26 -2.09
C GLN A 163 2.84 -40.39 -1.27
N LYS A 164 3.07 -41.65 -1.66
CA LYS A 164 2.57 -42.83 -0.92
C LYS A 164 3.08 -42.86 0.52
N ILE A 165 4.35 -42.50 0.75
CA ILE A 165 4.92 -42.46 2.11
C ILE A 165 4.36 -41.25 2.86
N LYS A 166 4.27 -40.08 2.23
CA LYS A 166 3.67 -38.87 2.83
C LYS A 166 2.25 -39.11 3.31
N ASP A 167 1.43 -39.82 2.53
CA ASP A 167 0.04 -40.10 2.90
C ASP A 167 -0.05 -40.99 4.14
N LYS A 168 0.89 -41.95 4.32
CA LYS A 168 0.99 -42.74 5.53
C LYS A 168 1.43 -41.95 6.76
N LEU A 169 2.30 -40.95 6.59
CA LEU A 169 2.82 -40.11 7.66
C LEU A 169 1.91 -38.94 8.03
N LYS A 170 1.01 -38.55 7.12
CA LYS A 170 0.08 -37.41 7.28
C LYS A 170 -0.69 -37.40 8.61
N PRO A 171 -1.13 -38.55 9.20
CA PRO A 171 -1.85 -38.55 10.46
C PRO A 171 -0.99 -38.16 11.67
N TYR A 172 0.33 -38.05 11.55
CA TYR A 172 1.26 -37.88 12.66
C TYR A 172 2.09 -36.59 12.53
N ASN A 173 2.20 -35.81 13.62
CA ASN A 173 3.18 -34.73 13.72
C ASN A 173 4.55 -35.32 14.17
N TYR A 174 5.17 -36.12 13.31
CA TYR A 174 6.40 -36.87 13.62
C TYR A 174 7.64 -35.96 13.73
N GLU A 175 7.65 -34.81 13.09
CA GLU A 175 8.71 -33.78 13.21
C GLU A 175 8.56 -32.94 14.46
N GLN A 176 7.45 -33.06 15.20
CA GLN A 176 7.10 -32.26 16.37
C GLN A 176 7.20 -30.74 16.12
N LYS A 177 6.81 -30.35 14.92
CA LYS A 177 6.77 -28.92 14.54
C LYS A 177 5.70 -28.19 15.35
N GLU A 178 6.00 -26.95 15.69
CA GLU A 178 5.00 -26.03 16.24
C GLU A 178 3.93 -25.73 15.19
N PHE A 179 2.73 -25.42 15.66
CA PHE A 179 1.65 -25.01 14.78
C PHE A 179 1.97 -23.66 14.15
N VAL A 180 1.95 -23.59 12.83
CA VAL A 180 2.08 -22.35 12.06
C VAL A 180 0.74 -22.09 11.37
N PRO A 181 0.05 -21.00 11.71
CA PRO A 181 -1.19 -20.62 11.04
C PRO A 181 -0.98 -20.43 9.55
N ARG A 182 -1.96 -20.81 8.76
CA ARG A 182 -1.99 -20.52 7.32
C ARG A 182 -2.63 -19.16 7.09
N THR A 183 -2.21 -18.52 6.03
CA THR A 183 -2.70 -17.19 5.58
C THR A 183 -3.09 -17.25 4.11
N ASP A 184 -3.84 -18.30 3.74
CA ASP A 184 -4.18 -18.53 2.33
C ASP A 184 -5.22 -17.53 1.84
N HIS A 185 -6.17 -17.16 2.68
CA HIS A 185 -7.18 -16.15 2.40
C HIS A 185 -6.60 -14.72 2.46
N GLU A 186 -5.66 -14.44 3.36
CA GLU A 186 -4.99 -13.15 3.43
C GLU A 186 -4.31 -12.77 2.10
N LYS A 187 -3.84 -13.73 1.33
CA LYS A 187 -3.28 -13.52 -0.01
C LYS A 187 -4.31 -12.98 -1.02
N MET A 188 -5.59 -13.15 -0.72
CA MET A 188 -6.69 -12.62 -1.54
C MET A 188 -7.01 -11.16 -1.22
N ILE A 189 -6.43 -10.57 -0.15
CA ILE A 189 -6.66 -9.18 0.24
C ILE A 189 -5.77 -8.27 -0.62
N ASN A 190 -6.29 -7.88 -1.78
CA ASN A 190 -5.65 -6.94 -2.70
C ASN A 190 -6.72 -6.20 -3.52
N LEU A 191 -6.37 -5.06 -4.12
CA LEU A 191 -7.30 -4.22 -4.86
C LEU A 191 -7.95 -4.91 -6.08
N PRO A 192 -7.24 -5.74 -6.87
CA PRO A 192 -7.89 -6.54 -7.91
C PRO A 192 -9.05 -7.40 -7.39
N ASN A 193 -8.88 -8.07 -6.27
CA ASN A 193 -9.94 -8.91 -5.70
C ASN A 193 -11.09 -8.08 -5.11
N VAL A 194 -10.81 -6.89 -4.58
CA VAL A 194 -11.84 -5.91 -4.19
C VAL A 194 -12.70 -5.55 -5.40
N LEU A 195 -12.08 -5.28 -6.56
CA LEU A 195 -12.82 -4.98 -7.78
C LEU A 195 -13.64 -6.18 -8.29
N ILE A 196 -13.05 -7.38 -8.30
CA ILE A 196 -13.76 -8.61 -8.69
C ILE A 196 -14.97 -8.83 -7.78
N LYS A 197 -14.83 -8.67 -6.48
CA LYS A 197 -15.92 -8.76 -5.52
C LYS A 197 -17.00 -7.71 -5.79
N PHE A 198 -16.60 -6.47 -6.04
CA PHE A 198 -17.53 -5.40 -6.39
C PHE A 198 -18.34 -5.73 -7.63
N THR A 199 -17.68 -6.04 -8.76
CA THR A 199 -18.36 -6.31 -10.04
C THR A 199 -19.29 -7.50 -9.93
N SER A 200 -18.85 -8.61 -9.31
CA SER A 200 -19.66 -9.81 -9.15
C SER A 200 -20.92 -9.60 -8.32
N LEU A 201 -20.89 -8.67 -7.35
CA LEU A 201 -22.05 -8.35 -6.52
C LEU A 201 -22.93 -7.25 -7.15
N ALA A 202 -22.32 -6.24 -7.78
CA ALA A 202 -23.04 -5.10 -8.34
C ALA A 202 -23.90 -5.47 -9.57
N GLU A 203 -23.43 -6.41 -10.38
CA GLU A 203 -24.15 -6.89 -11.59
C GLU A 203 -25.30 -7.84 -11.28
N ARG A 204 -25.31 -8.44 -10.10
CA ARG A 204 -26.22 -9.54 -9.79
C ARG A 204 -27.47 -9.03 -9.06
N MET A 205 -28.64 -9.37 -9.63
CA MET A 205 -29.96 -9.17 -8.99
C MET A 205 -30.43 -10.49 -8.37
N ILE A 206 -30.90 -10.44 -7.15
CA ILE A 206 -31.40 -11.60 -6.40
C ILE A 206 -32.93 -11.48 -6.27
N ALA A 207 -33.63 -12.47 -6.81
CA ALA A 207 -35.07 -12.57 -6.63
C ALA A 207 -35.39 -12.88 -5.15
N PRO A 208 -36.31 -12.14 -4.54
CA PRO A 208 -36.75 -12.43 -3.17
C PRO A 208 -37.57 -13.74 -3.13
N PRO A 209 -37.62 -14.43 -1.98
CA PRO A 209 -38.37 -15.65 -1.84
C PRO A 209 -39.91 -15.44 -1.82
N VAL A 210 -40.37 -14.19 -1.82
CA VAL A 210 -41.77 -13.81 -1.83
C VAL A 210 -42.20 -13.46 -3.23
N GLU A 211 -43.25 -14.14 -3.71
CA GLU A 211 -43.82 -13.94 -5.05
C GLU A 211 -44.35 -12.50 -5.21
N GLY A 212 -43.94 -11.81 -6.28
CA GLY A 212 -44.33 -10.43 -6.56
C GLY A 212 -43.46 -9.33 -5.94
N ALA A 213 -42.44 -9.67 -5.14
CA ALA A 213 -41.50 -8.68 -4.63
C ALA A 213 -40.37 -8.40 -5.66
N GLU A 214 -39.94 -7.13 -5.72
CA GLU A 214 -38.89 -6.72 -6.68
C GLU A 214 -37.52 -7.33 -6.37
N PRO A 215 -36.74 -7.71 -7.41
CA PRO A 215 -35.38 -8.18 -7.25
C PRO A 215 -34.51 -7.11 -6.58
N ARG A 216 -33.59 -7.54 -5.70
CA ARG A 216 -32.65 -6.66 -4.98
C ARG A 216 -31.23 -6.86 -5.50
N ASN A 217 -30.47 -5.79 -5.51
CA ASN A 217 -29.06 -5.87 -5.87
C ASN A 217 -28.28 -6.70 -4.83
N ALA A 218 -27.43 -7.61 -5.30
CA ALA A 218 -26.67 -8.51 -4.43
C ALA A 218 -25.68 -7.75 -3.54
N LEU A 219 -25.14 -6.62 -3.99
CA LEU A 219 -24.24 -5.78 -3.18
C LEU A 219 -25.00 -5.16 -1.99
N ASP A 220 -26.22 -4.66 -2.22
CA ASP A 220 -27.08 -4.15 -1.13
C ASP A 220 -27.37 -5.24 -0.09
N LEU A 221 -27.71 -6.45 -0.54
CA LEU A 221 -28.00 -7.58 0.34
C LEU A 221 -26.74 -8.05 1.08
N TYR A 222 -25.58 -8.06 0.42
CA TYR A 222 -24.32 -8.44 1.03
C TYR A 222 -23.99 -7.55 2.25
N PHE A 223 -24.09 -6.23 2.10
CA PHE A 223 -23.83 -5.32 3.21
C PHE A 223 -24.97 -5.33 4.25
N GLN A 224 -26.22 -5.50 3.84
CA GLN A 224 -27.36 -5.55 4.74
C GLN A 224 -27.35 -6.79 5.66
N ASN A 225 -26.82 -7.92 5.17
CA ASN A 225 -26.76 -9.18 5.93
C ASN A 225 -25.56 -9.25 6.89
N ARG A 226 -24.65 -8.28 6.86
CA ARG A 226 -23.55 -8.19 7.83
C ARG A 226 -24.05 -7.75 9.20
N ASP A 227 -23.27 -8.05 10.24
CA ASP A 227 -23.56 -7.59 11.60
C ASP A 227 -23.85 -6.08 11.63
N PRO A 228 -24.88 -5.60 12.37
CA PRO A 228 -25.14 -4.17 12.51
C PRO A 228 -23.97 -3.33 13.03
N LEU A 229 -23.07 -3.94 13.80
CA LEU A 229 -21.86 -3.30 14.31
C LEU A 229 -20.66 -3.42 13.37
N ASP A 230 -20.82 -4.11 12.24
CA ASP A 230 -19.75 -4.27 11.24
C ASP A 230 -19.42 -2.92 10.59
N VAL A 231 -18.14 -2.53 10.68
CA VAL A 231 -17.68 -1.22 10.17
C VAL A 231 -17.87 -1.08 8.65
N ALA A 232 -17.73 -2.15 7.88
CA ALA A 232 -17.96 -2.13 6.43
C ALA A 232 -19.43 -1.89 6.09
N ARG A 233 -20.38 -2.50 6.86
CA ARG A 233 -21.81 -2.23 6.74
C ARG A 233 -22.12 -0.78 7.03
N ASN A 234 -21.56 -0.23 8.10
CA ASN A 234 -21.80 1.16 8.48
C ASN A 234 -21.30 2.14 7.42
N MET A 235 -20.13 1.90 6.85
CA MET A 235 -19.59 2.69 5.73
C MET A 235 -20.51 2.64 4.50
N TYR A 236 -21.00 1.46 4.14
CA TYR A 236 -21.91 1.29 3.01
C TYR A 236 -23.27 1.97 3.23
N SER A 237 -23.77 1.99 4.46
CA SER A 237 -25.06 2.59 4.81
C SER A 237 -25.13 4.09 4.49
N ALA A 238 -24.02 4.81 4.59
CA ALA A 238 -23.93 6.22 4.23
C ALA A 238 -24.27 6.45 2.74
N ILE A 239 -23.83 5.55 1.86
CA ILE A 239 -24.08 5.62 0.42
C ILE A 239 -25.54 5.34 0.09
N LYS A 240 -26.15 4.38 0.78
CA LYS A 240 -27.56 3.99 0.56
C LYS A 240 -28.53 5.11 0.88
N ILE A 241 -28.20 5.96 1.85
CA ILE A 241 -29.05 7.07 2.29
C ILE A 241 -28.93 8.27 1.33
N SER A 242 -27.77 8.45 0.70
CA SER A 242 -27.44 9.66 -0.05
C SER A 242 -27.96 9.71 -1.49
N GLY A 243 -28.51 8.62 -2.07
CA GLY A 243 -28.92 8.67 -3.48
C GLY A 243 -29.90 7.59 -3.95
N GLY A 244 -30.75 7.96 -4.90
CA GLY A 244 -31.59 7.02 -5.65
C GLY A 244 -30.77 6.15 -6.62
N GLU A 245 -31.41 5.20 -7.32
CA GLU A 245 -30.78 4.25 -8.25
C GLU A 245 -29.91 4.90 -9.32
N ARG A 246 -30.26 6.10 -9.79
CA ARG A 246 -29.48 6.84 -10.79
C ARG A 246 -28.13 7.31 -10.21
N VAL A 247 -28.11 7.76 -8.96
CA VAL A 247 -26.89 8.17 -8.26
C VAL A 247 -25.96 6.97 -8.03
N LYS A 248 -26.52 5.82 -7.62
CA LYS A 248 -25.75 4.58 -7.45
C LYS A 248 -25.04 4.18 -8.74
N GLY A 249 -25.73 4.24 -9.89
CA GLY A 249 -25.12 3.91 -11.18
C GLY A 249 -23.89 4.78 -11.50
N SER A 250 -23.97 6.08 -11.26
CA SER A 250 -22.84 7.00 -11.44
C SER A 250 -21.70 6.71 -10.48
N VAL A 251 -21.99 6.47 -9.19
CA VAL A 251 -20.99 6.09 -8.18
C VAL A 251 -20.30 4.77 -8.57
N TYR A 252 -21.05 3.76 -9.03
CA TYR A 252 -20.49 2.48 -9.47
C TYR A 252 -19.56 2.65 -10.69
N ALA A 253 -19.97 3.46 -11.66
CA ALA A 253 -19.15 3.78 -12.83
C ALA A 253 -17.83 4.48 -12.43
N THR A 254 -17.89 5.40 -11.45
CA THR A 254 -16.71 6.09 -10.92
C THR A 254 -15.75 5.13 -10.23
N VAL A 255 -16.26 4.22 -9.37
CA VAL A 255 -15.44 3.18 -8.72
C VAL A 255 -14.79 2.26 -9.75
N LEU A 256 -15.59 1.81 -10.74
CA LEU A 256 -15.11 0.91 -11.78
C LEU A 256 -13.99 1.56 -12.60
N SER A 257 -14.18 2.80 -13.03
CA SER A 257 -13.19 3.56 -13.79
C SER A 257 -11.83 3.62 -13.10
N LYS A 258 -11.81 3.92 -11.78
CA LYS A 258 -10.56 4.06 -11.02
C LYS A 258 -9.92 2.72 -10.68
N LEU A 259 -10.70 1.74 -10.23
CA LEU A 259 -10.13 0.46 -9.81
C LEU A 259 -9.72 -0.44 -10.99
N THR A 260 -10.21 -0.19 -12.20
CA THR A 260 -9.82 -0.96 -13.40
C THR A 260 -8.33 -0.87 -13.70
N GLY A 261 -7.66 0.24 -13.36
CA GLY A 261 -6.20 0.37 -13.48
C GLY A 261 -5.42 -0.72 -12.72
N PHE A 262 -5.97 -1.24 -11.63
CA PHE A 262 -5.35 -2.34 -10.88
C PHE A 262 -5.54 -3.73 -11.52
N MET A 263 -6.33 -3.84 -12.59
CA MET A 263 -6.53 -5.09 -13.32
C MET A 263 -5.47 -5.35 -14.40
N ASP A 264 -4.65 -4.36 -14.74
CA ASP A 264 -3.47 -4.58 -15.56
C ASP A 264 -2.59 -5.68 -14.94
N ASP A 265 -2.18 -6.67 -15.71
CA ASP A 265 -1.46 -7.85 -15.21
C ASP A 265 -0.14 -7.49 -14.49
N LYS A 266 0.52 -6.41 -14.91
CA LYS A 266 1.77 -5.94 -14.31
C LYS A 266 1.51 -5.28 -12.97
N ILE A 267 0.50 -4.39 -12.90
CA ILE A 267 0.10 -3.70 -11.67
C ILE A 267 -0.49 -4.69 -10.67
N LYS A 268 -1.33 -5.62 -11.14
CA LYS A 268 -1.87 -6.72 -10.34
C LYS A 268 -0.78 -7.53 -9.65
N LYS A 269 0.29 -7.91 -10.37
CA LYS A 269 1.43 -8.64 -9.81
C LYS A 269 2.18 -7.81 -8.77
N MET A 270 2.42 -6.54 -9.07
CA MET A 270 3.14 -5.62 -8.20
C MET A 270 2.38 -5.33 -6.89
N THR A 271 1.04 -5.29 -6.94
CA THR A 271 0.18 -4.97 -5.79
C THR A 271 -0.40 -6.18 -5.08
N ALA A 272 -0.03 -7.41 -5.48
CA ALA A 272 -0.58 -8.64 -4.91
C ALA A 272 -0.17 -8.88 -3.45
N TYR A 273 1.05 -8.52 -3.07
CA TYR A 273 1.61 -8.66 -1.72
C TYR A 273 2.67 -7.58 -1.48
N SER A 274 3.20 -7.51 -0.26
CA SER A 274 4.29 -6.56 0.07
C SER A 274 5.61 -7.30 0.25
N SER A 275 6.66 -6.86 -0.46
CA SER A 275 8.03 -7.41 -0.36
C SER A 275 8.72 -7.04 0.96
N PHE A 276 8.23 -6.01 1.65
CA PHE A 276 8.78 -5.52 2.91
C PHE A 276 7.70 -4.83 3.74
N GLN A 277 7.93 -4.74 5.03
CA GLN A 277 7.05 -3.99 5.94
C GLN A 277 7.45 -2.51 5.96
N LEU A 278 6.49 -1.60 5.82
CA LEU A 278 6.72 -0.15 5.77
C LEU A 278 7.47 0.36 7.01
N THR A 279 7.17 -0.19 8.17
CA THR A 279 7.82 0.19 9.44
C THR A 279 9.32 -0.17 9.50
N GLN A 280 9.82 -1.07 8.64
CA GLN A 280 11.25 -1.40 8.60
C GLN A 280 12.12 -0.21 8.18
N ILE A 281 11.56 0.76 7.44
CA ILE A 281 12.27 1.94 6.96
C ILE A 281 12.83 2.74 8.15
N GLY A 282 12.02 2.98 9.21
CA GLY A 282 12.45 3.74 10.39
C GLY A 282 12.85 2.90 11.60
N PHE A 283 12.44 1.60 11.66
CA PHE A 283 12.59 0.76 12.85
C PHE A 283 13.30 -0.57 12.60
N GLY A 284 13.64 -0.89 11.35
CA GLY A 284 14.32 -2.15 10.99
C GLY A 284 15.74 -2.23 11.55
N ASN A 285 16.28 -3.46 11.65
CA ASN A 285 17.66 -3.69 12.11
C ASN A 285 18.70 -3.17 11.11
N ARG A 286 18.36 -3.16 9.82
CA ARG A 286 19.21 -2.63 8.73
C ARG A 286 18.56 -1.38 8.14
N PRO A 287 19.35 -0.41 7.64
CA PRO A 287 18.80 0.71 6.91
C PRO A 287 18.12 0.22 5.62
N VAL A 288 17.08 0.95 5.21
CA VAL A 288 16.27 0.62 4.04
C VAL A 288 16.24 1.82 3.10
N ALA A 289 16.48 1.59 1.82
CA ALA A 289 16.26 2.57 0.77
C ALA A 289 15.14 2.06 -0.15
N VAL A 290 14.16 2.89 -0.43
CA VAL A 290 13.06 2.59 -1.35
C VAL A 290 13.06 3.63 -2.44
N PHE A 291 13.14 3.22 -3.69
CA PHE A 291 13.05 4.05 -4.87
C PHE A 291 11.70 3.83 -5.53
N MET A 292 11.07 4.89 -5.99
CA MET A 292 9.83 4.85 -6.74
C MET A 292 10.08 5.37 -8.14
N ALA A 293 10.10 4.47 -9.11
CA ALA A 293 10.30 4.77 -10.51
C ALA A 293 8.96 4.94 -11.21
N LEU A 294 8.80 6.05 -11.91
CA LEU A 294 7.56 6.46 -12.55
C LEU A 294 7.83 6.73 -14.03
N PRO A 295 6.97 6.27 -14.95
CA PRO A 295 7.09 6.68 -16.33
C PRO A 295 6.73 8.17 -16.48
N ASP A 296 7.54 8.90 -17.24
CA ASP A 296 7.28 10.32 -17.58
C ASP A 296 6.29 10.49 -18.75
N PHE A 297 5.86 9.38 -19.35
CA PHE A 297 4.95 9.32 -20.51
C PHE A 297 3.58 8.69 -20.19
N ASP A 298 3.35 8.22 -18.96
CA ASP A 298 2.10 7.55 -18.55
C ASP A 298 1.76 7.85 -17.09
N ASP A 299 0.77 8.70 -16.90
CA ASP A 299 0.32 9.14 -15.57
C ASP A 299 -0.73 8.20 -14.93
N SER A 300 -1.12 7.13 -15.61
CA SER A 300 -2.26 6.27 -15.23
C SER A 300 -2.15 5.67 -13.82
N ASN A 301 -0.92 5.42 -13.34
CA ASN A 301 -0.67 4.72 -12.07
C ASN A 301 0.18 5.55 -11.09
N VAL A 302 0.41 6.83 -11.36
CA VAL A 302 1.25 7.71 -10.53
C VAL A 302 0.69 7.88 -9.12
N PHE A 303 -0.64 7.79 -8.95
CA PHE A 303 -1.30 7.84 -7.63
C PHE A 303 -0.81 6.75 -6.65
N ILE A 304 -0.24 5.64 -7.13
CA ILE A 304 0.36 4.60 -6.28
C ILE A 304 1.52 5.19 -5.45
N GLN A 305 2.24 6.15 -6.01
CA GLN A 305 3.33 6.83 -5.31
C GLN A 305 2.82 7.69 -4.15
N SER A 306 1.79 8.51 -4.35
CA SER A 306 1.22 9.33 -3.28
C SER A 306 0.62 8.48 -2.16
N ILE A 307 -0.06 7.38 -2.51
CA ILE A 307 -0.53 6.37 -1.55
C ILE A 307 0.64 5.77 -0.76
N PHE A 308 1.71 5.36 -1.44
CA PHE A 308 2.87 4.76 -0.78
C PHE A 308 3.51 5.73 0.21
N ILE A 309 3.77 6.98 -0.18
CA ILE A 309 4.37 8.00 0.68
C ILE A 309 3.49 8.24 1.91
N SER A 310 2.19 8.44 1.71
CA SER A 310 1.22 8.64 2.79
C SER A 310 1.21 7.46 3.77
N GLN A 311 1.15 6.23 3.27
CA GLN A 311 1.12 5.03 4.10
C GLN A 311 2.45 4.77 4.83
N VAL A 312 3.59 5.04 4.20
CA VAL A 312 4.90 4.96 4.88
C VAL A 312 4.94 5.93 6.05
N TYR A 313 4.60 7.21 5.80
CA TYR A 313 4.58 8.21 6.86
C TYR A 313 3.64 7.79 8.01
N TYR A 314 2.42 7.38 7.68
CA TYR A 314 1.42 6.93 8.65
C TYR A 314 1.94 5.76 9.50
N ALA A 315 2.45 4.70 8.85
CA ALA A 315 2.97 3.52 9.54
C ALA A 315 4.14 3.85 10.48
N LEU A 316 5.03 4.75 10.04
CA LEU A 316 6.15 5.23 10.84
C LEU A 316 5.69 6.09 12.02
N ALA A 317 4.79 7.04 11.79
CA ALA A 317 4.25 7.93 12.81
C ALA A 317 3.51 7.16 13.91
N LYS A 318 2.65 6.20 13.52
CA LYS A 318 1.93 5.32 14.45
C LYS A 318 2.91 4.49 15.29
N LYS A 319 3.88 3.85 14.66
CA LYS A 319 4.87 3.05 15.37
C LYS A 319 5.76 3.90 16.30
N ALA A 320 6.08 5.14 15.90
CA ALA A 320 6.88 6.06 16.69
C ALA A 320 6.26 6.36 18.07
N ILE A 321 4.94 6.34 18.21
CA ILE A 321 4.23 6.56 19.48
C ILE A 321 4.78 5.62 20.56
N HIS A 322 5.03 4.35 20.22
CA HIS A 322 5.58 3.35 21.14
C HIS A 322 7.09 3.49 21.41
N TYR A 323 7.76 4.43 20.73
CA TYR A 323 9.21 4.68 20.82
C TYR A 323 9.55 6.13 21.21
N GLY A 324 8.71 6.74 22.05
CA GLY A 324 8.93 8.11 22.51
C GLY A 324 8.63 9.18 21.45
N GLY A 325 7.76 8.87 20.51
CA GLY A 325 7.29 9.77 19.45
C GLY A 325 8.21 9.90 18.23
N LYS A 326 9.34 9.17 18.18
CA LYS A 326 10.36 9.30 17.14
C LYS A 326 10.72 7.96 16.50
N CYS A 327 11.04 7.98 15.22
CA CYS A 327 11.67 6.85 14.53
C CYS A 327 13.05 6.57 15.12
N LYS A 328 13.44 5.30 15.25
CA LYS A 328 14.77 4.88 15.71
C LYS A 328 15.90 5.37 14.79
N ARG A 329 15.60 5.47 13.49
CA ARG A 329 16.49 5.97 12.45
C ARG A 329 15.82 7.16 11.79
N GLU A 330 16.62 8.18 11.47
CA GLU A 330 16.15 9.26 10.62
C GLU A 330 15.63 8.71 9.30
N VAL A 331 14.45 9.17 8.89
CA VAL A 331 13.83 8.80 7.62
C VAL A 331 13.74 10.04 6.74
N ILE A 332 14.34 9.96 5.56
CA ILE A 332 14.37 11.04 4.60
C ILE A 332 13.49 10.67 3.41
N PHE A 333 12.53 11.51 3.08
CA PHE A 333 11.79 11.49 1.83
C PHE A 333 12.44 12.51 0.89
N LEU A 334 13.20 12.04 -0.08
CA LEU A 334 13.77 12.87 -1.14
C LEU A 334 12.83 12.72 -2.35
N LEU A 335 12.00 13.72 -2.58
CA LEU A 335 10.95 13.69 -3.58
C LEU A 335 11.35 14.58 -4.75
N ASP A 336 12.03 13.97 -5.71
CA ASP A 336 12.37 14.62 -6.97
C ASP A 336 11.12 14.78 -7.83
N GLU A 337 11.02 15.90 -8.55
CA GLU A 337 9.84 16.29 -9.33
C GLU A 337 8.53 16.23 -8.50
N PHE A 338 8.59 16.72 -7.25
CA PHE A 338 7.47 16.66 -6.31
C PHE A 338 6.18 17.31 -6.86
N GLY A 339 6.30 18.35 -7.69
CA GLY A 339 5.18 19.00 -8.36
C GLY A 339 4.44 18.13 -9.39
N ASN A 340 5.00 16.98 -9.78
CA ASN A 340 4.37 16.02 -10.69
C ASN A 340 3.74 14.82 -9.94
N ILE A 341 3.92 14.75 -8.62
CA ILE A 341 3.28 13.72 -7.79
C ILE A 341 1.86 14.19 -7.46
N PRO A 342 0.82 13.39 -7.72
CA PRO A 342 -0.53 13.72 -7.29
C PRO A 342 -0.60 14.01 -5.80
N ALA A 343 -1.52 14.86 -5.38
CA ALA A 343 -1.63 15.32 -4.01
C ALA A 343 -1.54 14.15 -3.00
N ILE A 344 -0.57 14.23 -2.09
CA ILE A 344 -0.39 13.27 -1.01
C ILE A 344 -1.36 13.67 0.11
N SER A 345 -2.25 12.75 0.50
CA SER A 345 -3.23 13.01 1.56
C SER A 345 -2.57 13.51 2.83
N ASN A 346 -3.06 14.61 3.37
CA ASN A 346 -2.56 15.26 4.61
C ASN A 346 -1.10 15.75 4.53
N MET A 347 -0.55 16.05 3.37
CA MET A 347 0.85 16.48 3.21
C MET A 347 1.17 17.73 4.04
N SER A 348 0.29 18.74 4.05
CA SER A 348 0.45 19.96 4.86
C SER A 348 0.57 19.67 6.36
N SER A 349 -0.25 18.75 6.87
CA SER A 349 -0.15 18.30 8.27
C SER A 349 1.12 17.46 8.52
N MET A 350 1.50 16.59 7.58
CA MET A 350 2.70 15.74 7.72
C MET A 350 3.97 16.57 7.82
N ILE A 351 4.15 17.57 6.94
CA ILE A 351 5.37 18.38 6.88
C ILE A 351 5.54 19.25 8.14
N THR A 352 4.42 19.71 8.72
CA THR A 352 4.43 20.52 9.93
C THR A 352 5.01 19.81 11.15
N VAL A 353 4.81 18.49 11.28
CA VAL A 353 5.16 17.71 12.47
C VAL A 353 6.26 16.68 12.25
N CYS A 354 6.71 16.48 11.02
CA CYS A 354 7.61 15.37 10.61
C CYS A 354 8.95 15.40 11.36
N LEU A 355 9.57 16.58 11.54
CA LEU A 355 10.87 16.73 12.22
C LEU A 355 10.82 16.23 13.67
N GLY A 356 9.71 16.48 14.38
CA GLY A 356 9.49 15.96 15.72
C GLY A 356 9.50 14.42 15.78
N ARG A 357 9.21 13.75 14.67
CA ARG A 357 9.17 12.28 14.53
C ARG A 357 10.46 11.68 13.97
N ASN A 358 11.51 12.47 13.78
CA ASN A 358 12.76 12.08 13.12
C ASN A 358 12.52 11.67 11.65
N ILE A 359 11.62 12.41 11.00
CA ILE A 359 11.29 12.28 9.56
C ILE A 359 11.55 13.63 8.91
N ARG A 360 12.13 13.64 7.72
CA ARG A 360 12.43 14.83 6.93
C ARG A 360 11.93 14.66 5.50
N PHE A 361 11.42 15.75 4.94
CA PHE A 361 11.09 15.86 3.53
C PHE A 361 12.06 16.82 2.83
N ASP A 362 12.68 16.38 1.77
CA ASP A 362 13.47 17.15 0.84
C ASP A 362 12.68 17.16 -0.49
N LEU A 363 12.09 18.31 -0.84
CA LEU A 363 11.18 18.45 -1.95
C LEU A 363 11.87 19.21 -3.08
N VAL A 364 11.82 18.70 -4.31
CA VAL A 364 12.35 19.36 -5.49
C VAL A 364 11.17 19.74 -6.40
N VAL A 365 11.03 21.04 -6.69
CA VAL A 365 9.98 21.59 -7.54
C VAL A 365 10.59 22.49 -8.59
N GLN A 366 9.95 22.63 -9.74
CA GLN A 366 10.37 23.54 -10.80
C GLN A 366 9.77 24.93 -10.63
N ALA A 367 8.56 25.01 -10.09
CA ALA A 367 7.83 26.24 -9.80
C ALA A 367 6.87 26.04 -8.63
N TYR A 368 6.63 27.10 -7.84
CA TYR A 368 5.66 27.05 -6.73
C TYR A 368 4.22 26.83 -7.23
N SER A 369 3.87 27.35 -8.40
CA SER A 369 2.56 27.14 -9.03
C SER A 369 2.20 25.66 -9.28
N GLN A 370 3.18 24.75 -9.31
CA GLN A 370 2.91 23.31 -9.36
C GLN A 370 2.28 22.82 -8.06
N LEU A 371 2.74 23.35 -6.92
CA LEU A 371 2.16 23.00 -5.61
C LEU A 371 0.77 23.60 -5.45
N ASP A 372 0.57 24.86 -5.92
CA ASP A 372 -0.73 25.52 -5.86
C ASP A 372 -1.79 24.75 -6.67
N LYS A 373 -1.38 24.19 -7.82
CA LYS A 373 -2.24 23.35 -8.65
C LYS A 373 -2.65 22.05 -7.97
N GLU A 374 -1.71 21.37 -7.32
CA GLU A 374 -1.95 20.03 -6.73
C GLU A 374 -2.59 20.09 -5.34
N TYR A 375 -2.25 21.11 -4.53
CA TYR A 375 -2.66 21.20 -3.12
C TYR A 375 -3.62 22.38 -2.83
N GLY A 376 -3.81 23.30 -3.78
CA GLY A 376 -4.47 24.59 -3.55
C GLY A 376 -3.55 25.55 -2.78
N GLU A 377 -3.80 26.87 -2.94
CA GLU A 377 -2.94 27.94 -2.40
C GLU A 377 -2.65 27.78 -0.89
N HIS A 378 -3.66 27.46 -0.09
CA HIS A 378 -3.52 27.39 1.38
C HIS A 378 -2.61 26.26 1.86
N ASP A 379 -2.78 25.04 1.32
CA ASP A 379 -1.96 23.88 1.69
C ASP A 379 -0.57 23.99 1.05
N ALA A 380 -0.44 24.53 -0.15
CA ALA A 380 0.83 24.83 -0.78
C ALA A 380 1.64 25.84 0.05
N ASP A 381 1.03 26.96 0.51
CA ASP A 381 1.64 27.92 1.44
C ASP A 381 2.16 27.25 2.71
N THR A 382 1.39 26.31 3.25
CA THR A 382 1.81 25.54 4.42
C THR A 382 3.00 24.64 4.11
N ILE A 383 3.02 23.98 2.94
CA ILE A 383 4.10 23.07 2.54
C ILE A 383 5.42 23.82 2.40
N TYR A 384 5.47 24.88 1.57
CA TYR A 384 6.74 25.59 1.38
C TYR A 384 7.12 26.49 2.56
N GLY A 385 6.15 26.98 3.34
CA GLY A 385 6.40 27.70 4.59
C GLY A 385 7.07 26.85 5.67
N ASN A 386 6.86 25.53 5.67
CA ASN A 386 7.54 24.59 6.56
C ASN A 386 8.90 24.09 6.03
N CYS A 387 9.28 24.41 4.79
CA CYS A 387 10.60 24.16 4.25
C CYS A 387 11.58 25.25 4.73
N GLY A 388 12.14 25.06 5.94
CA GLY A 388 13.03 26.05 6.58
C GLY A 388 14.34 26.31 5.83
N ASN A 389 14.78 25.40 4.96
CA ASN A 389 15.90 25.59 4.05
C ASN A 389 15.35 25.58 2.61
N GLN A 390 15.57 26.65 1.89
CA GLN A 390 15.17 26.77 0.49
C GLN A 390 16.41 27.04 -0.37
N ILE A 391 16.58 26.25 -1.43
CA ILE A 391 17.71 26.36 -2.36
C ILE A 391 17.15 26.70 -3.74
N TYR A 392 17.48 27.89 -4.22
CA TYR A 392 17.15 28.32 -5.56
C TYR A 392 18.35 28.10 -6.48
N ILE A 393 18.14 27.30 -7.53
CA ILE A 393 19.17 27.06 -8.55
C ILE A 393 18.86 27.94 -9.78
N GLN A 394 17.71 27.70 -10.40
CA GLN A 394 17.21 28.44 -11.55
C GLN A 394 15.75 28.07 -11.81
N THR A 395 14.96 29.05 -12.30
CA THR A 395 13.61 28.79 -12.83
C THR A 395 13.32 29.81 -13.93
N ASP A 396 12.56 29.39 -14.94
CA ASP A 396 12.05 30.29 -15.98
C ASP A 396 10.70 30.93 -15.57
N ASN A 397 10.15 30.50 -14.43
CA ASN A 397 8.90 31.06 -13.90
C ASN A 397 9.16 32.36 -13.13
N TYR A 398 8.65 33.48 -13.67
CA TYR A 398 8.85 34.81 -13.10
C TYR A 398 8.30 34.94 -11.67
N GLU A 399 7.10 34.42 -11.42
CA GLU A 399 6.45 34.51 -10.10
C GLU A 399 7.26 33.80 -9.03
N THR A 400 7.76 32.57 -9.31
CA THR A 400 8.66 31.84 -8.42
C THR A 400 9.96 32.61 -8.16
N ALA A 401 10.56 33.21 -9.19
CA ALA A 401 11.78 33.99 -9.05
C ALA A 401 11.52 35.26 -8.20
N GLU A 402 10.40 35.93 -8.39
CA GLU A 402 10.01 37.12 -7.62
C GLU A 402 9.74 36.78 -6.14
N GLN A 403 9.01 35.69 -5.87
CA GLN A 403 8.75 35.24 -4.50
C GLN A 403 10.06 34.91 -3.79
N PHE A 404 10.98 34.17 -4.44
CA PHE A 404 12.27 33.88 -3.86
C PHE A 404 13.13 35.11 -3.63
N SER A 405 13.13 36.07 -4.56
CA SER A 405 13.82 37.35 -4.41
C SER A 405 13.27 38.14 -3.21
N ASN A 406 11.95 38.15 -3.01
CA ASN A 406 11.32 38.81 -1.87
C ASN A 406 11.67 38.16 -0.53
N LEU A 407 11.87 36.84 -0.49
CA LEU A 407 12.34 36.13 0.70
C LEU A 407 13.78 36.52 1.10
N ILE A 408 14.66 36.74 0.13
CA ILE A 408 16.03 37.21 0.38
C ILE A 408 16.04 38.65 0.94
N GLY A 409 15.05 39.46 0.53
CA GLY A 409 14.94 40.87 0.94
C GLY A 409 15.59 41.82 -0.03
N LYS A 410 15.70 43.10 0.40
CA LYS A 410 16.25 44.20 -0.39
C LYS A 410 17.50 44.75 0.27
N GLU A 411 18.53 45.01 -0.52
CA GLU A 411 19.71 45.72 -0.09
C GLU A 411 19.69 47.13 -0.65
N THR A 412 20.04 48.10 0.19
CA THR A 412 20.21 49.50 -0.25
C THR A 412 21.59 49.66 -0.87
N ILE A 413 21.61 49.96 -2.16
CA ILE A 413 22.86 50.28 -2.88
C ILE A 413 22.95 51.78 -3.16
N VAL A 414 24.15 52.33 -3.02
CA VAL A 414 24.43 53.68 -3.43
C VAL A 414 24.88 53.66 -4.89
N ASN A 415 24.08 54.21 -5.77
CA ASN A 415 24.42 54.35 -7.20
C ASN A 415 25.01 55.72 -7.44
N VAL A 416 26.23 55.77 -7.94
CA VAL A 416 26.93 57.03 -8.26
C VAL A 416 26.81 57.26 -9.76
N THR A 417 25.98 58.19 -10.15
CA THR A 417 25.83 58.62 -11.56
C THR A 417 26.51 59.97 -11.80
N ARG A 418 27.24 60.09 -12.89
CA ARG A 418 27.88 61.32 -13.32
C ARG A 418 27.02 61.96 -14.41
N MET A 419 26.37 63.04 -14.09
CA MET A 419 25.63 63.87 -15.07
C MET A 419 26.35 65.21 -15.27
N GLY A 420 26.77 65.45 -16.51
CA GLY A 420 27.23 66.83 -16.92
C GLY A 420 28.41 67.36 -16.09
N GLY A 421 29.25 66.58 -15.52
CA GLY A 421 30.40 67.05 -14.73
C GLY A 421 30.15 67.11 -13.22
N GLU A 422 28.91 66.92 -12.73
CA GLU A 422 28.57 66.81 -11.31
C GLU A 422 28.26 65.35 -10.91
N LEU A 423 28.69 64.96 -9.72
CA LEU A 423 28.36 63.67 -9.12
C LEU A 423 27.03 63.79 -8.38
N SER A 424 26.00 63.03 -8.81
CA SER A 424 24.77 62.88 -8.03
C SER A 424 24.75 61.50 -7.38
N LEU A 425 24.37 61.43 -6.10
CA LEU A 425 24.13 60.24 -5.32
C LEU A 425 22.63 59.98 -5.31
N THR A 426 22.18 58.82 -5.82
CA THR A 426 20.81 58.35 -5.67
C THR A 426 20.82 57.17 -4.72
N ILE A 427 20.04 57.23 -3.64
CA ILE A 427 19.88 56.19 -2.62
C ILE A 427 18.65 55.38 -2.94
#